data_eab4c2293cad13f46ef4472026120a16
#
_entry.id   eab4c2293cad13f46ef4472026120a16
#
_cell.length_a   1.000
_cell.length_b   1.000
_cell.length_c   1.000
_cell.angle_alpha   90.00
_cell.angle_beta   90.00
_cell.angle_gamma   90.00
#
_symmetry.space_group_name_H-M   'P 1'
#
loop_
_entity.id
_entity.type
_entity.pdbx_description
1 polymer ?
#
loop_
_entity_poly.entity_id
_entity_poly.type
_entity_poly.pdbx_seq_one_letter_code
_entity_poly.pdbx_strand_id
1 'polypeptide(L)'
;MWYANYEKKYGKQDIVSTDITNDFIKIIRRFCKMSREVVIVAYGRSAVCKSRKGSFAGTHPIEYSAQVLKGVLDKVPQLDRSEIEDVIMGCAVQHGTTSMNIAKSVCARAELPECVAGHTINRFCSSGLQAIATGANAIACGQGDVIVAGGVESMTDTYAPYPVEFQDAWLNEHAPGAYMGMGMTAENIVKNYGVTREEMDRMAYESNMKAAKAQKEGKLAPSIIPVTVVDKDGNEKVVTEDEGIRPTTTMETLAGLKPCFIPAEEGGTVTAATSSQTSDAAAFVVLMAADKAKELGIKPIAKMVSFAVAGCDATMMGLGPIYAVPKALKRAGKTIDDMDVIELNEAFAAQAVPCIKVLKMDPEKVNPYGGAMALGHPMGATGAFLTCKALDYLQDNKKTTALVTMCIGGGMGAAAVFELL
;
A
#
# COMPACT_ATOMS: atom_id res chain seq x y z
N MET A 1 36.80 33.62 -8.12
CA MET A 1 37.45 34.47 -7.09
C MET A 1 38.18 33.65 -6.01
N TRP A 2 37.66 32.54 -5.55
CA TRP A 2 38.31 31.66 -4.55
C TRP A 2 39.55 30.92 -5.08
N TYR A 3 39.48 30.40 -6.30
CA TYR A 3 40.60 29.69 -6.96
C TYR A 3 41.82 30.59 -7.25
N ALA A 4 41.60 31.82 -7.67
CA ALA A 4 42.68 32.78 -7.92
C ALA A 4 43.44 33.25 -6.65
N ASN A 5 42.80 33.22 -5.49
CA ASN A 5 43.42 33.53 -4.20
C ASN A 5 44.22 32.37 -3.63
N TYR A 6 43.90 31.12 -3.99
CA TYR A 6 44.63 29.94 -3.59
C TYR A 6 45.99 29.83 -4.31
N GLU A 7 46.01 30.07 -5.62
CA GLU A 7 47.26 30.05 -6.42
C GLU A 7 48.22 31.12 -5.97
N LYS A 8 47.73 32.28 -5.52
CA LYS A 8 48.56 33.40 -5.04
C LYS A 8 49.24 33.12 -3.68
N LYS A 9 48.69 32.20 -2.88
CA LYS A 9 49.14 31.90 -1.52
C LYS A 9 50.07 30.65 -1.45
N TYR A 10 49.91 29.71 -2.40
CA TYR A 10 50.58 28.41 -2.31
C TYR A 10 51.46 28.01 -3.52
N GLY A 11 51.58 28.90 -4.53
CA GLY A 11 52.37 28.65 -5.73
C GLY A 11 51.75 27.60 -6.65
N LYS A 12 52.05 27.69 -7.95
CA LYS A 12 51.70 26.64 -8.93
C LYS A 12 52.55 25.40 -8.62
N GLN A 13 52.03 24.51 -7.83
CA GLN A 13 52.49 23.11 -7.83
C GLN A 13 51.73 22.40 -8.96
N ASP A 14 52.45 21.72 -9.85
CA ASP A 14 51.88 20.83 -10.86
C ASP A 14 51.09 19.73 -10.13
N ILE A 15 49.83 19.98 -9.92
CA ILE A 15 48.89 18.98 -9.43
C ILE A 15 48.67 18.04 -10.60
N VAL A 16 49.33 16.90 -10.57
CA VAL A 16 49.16 15.79 -11.51
C VAL A 16 47.66 15.44 -11.55
N SER A 17 47.00 15.88 -12.61
CA SER A 17 45.53 15.87 -12.77
C SER A 17 44.90 14.47 -12.93
N THR A 18 45.70 13.41 -12.93
CA THR A 18 45.27 12.01 -13.11
C THR A 18 44.87 11.29 -11.83
N ASP A 19 45.54 11.62 -10.69
CA ASP A 19 45.24 10.91 -9.42
C ASP A 19 43.98 11.42 -8.72
N ILE A 20 43.74 12.74 -8.74
CA ILE A 20 42.56 13.32 -8.11
C ILE A 20 41.28 12.89 -8.82
N THR A 21 41.29 12.78 -10.15
CA THR A 21 40.14 12.31 -10.93
C THR A 21 39.88 10.82 -10.65
N ASN A 22 40.93 10.01 -10.55
CA ASN A 22 40.79 8.59 -10.23
C ASN A 22 40.35 8.34 -8.77
N ASP A 23 40.81 9.14 -7.83
CA ASP A 23 40.36 9.05 -6.45
C ASP A 23 38.96 9.60 -6.26
N PHE A 24 38.58 10.66 -6.97
CA PHE A 24 37.21 11.15 -7.01
C PHE A 24 36.26 10.14 -7.67
N ILE A 25 36.69 9.48 -8.74
CA ILE A 25 35.95 8.38 -9.39
C ILE A 25 35.88 7.16 -8.44
N LYS A 26 36.94 6.82 -7.71
CA LYS A 26 36.90 5.77 -6.69
C LYS A 26 36.00 6.12 -5.53
N ILE A 27 36.01 7.37 -5.07
CA ILE A 27 35.14 7.89 -4.03
C ILE A 27 33.68 7.87 -4.53
N ILE A 28 33.40 8.38 -5.73
CA ILE A 28 32.05 8.31 -6.34
C ILE A 28 31.62 6.84 -6.53
N ARG A 29 32.49 5.97 -7.04
CA ARG A 29 32.22 4.54 -7.16
C ARG A 29 31.98 3.86 -5.80
N ARG A 30 32.67 4.31 -4.74
CA ARG A 30 32.45 3.82 -3.37
C ARG A 30 31.11 4.33 -2.80
N PHE A 31 30.71 5.58 -3.10
CA PHE A 31 29.39 6.12 -2.77
C PHE A 31 28.27 5.52 -3.64
N CYS A 32 28.48 5.31 -4.95
CA CYS A 32 27.56 4.57 -5.81
C CYS A 32 27.45 3.07 -5.46
N LYS A 33 28.46 2.49 -4.79
CA LYS A 33 28.46 1.12 -4.28
C LYS A 33 27.70 0.99 -2.95
N MET A 34 27.22 2.11 -2.36
CA MET A 34 26.49 2.13 -1.08
C MET A 34 25.00 1.86 -1.20
N SER A 35 24.42 1.80 -2.40
CA SER A 35 23.03 1.40 -2.57
C SER A 35 23.00 0.00 -3.17
N ARG A 36 22.60 -0.98 -2.37
CA ARG A 36 22.40 -2.35 -2.82
C ARG A 36 21.06 -2.44 -3.59
N GLU A 37 21.04 -3.23 -4.65
CA GLU A 37 19.80 -3.53 -5.34
C GLU A 37 18.92 -4.41 -4.44
N VAL A 38 17.63 -4.05 -4.35
CA VAL A 38 16.65 -4.74 -3.50
C VAL A 38 15.57 -5.33 -4.38
N VAL A 39 15.29 -6.60 -4.17
CA VAL A 39 14.32 -7.36 -4.94
C VAL A 39 13.21 -7.92 -4.05
N ILE A 40 12.03 -8.13 -4.62
CA ILE A 40 10.94 -8.90 -4.04
C ILE A 40 11.11 -10.33 -4.52
N VAL A 41 11.20 -11.27 -3.59
CA VAL A 41 11.40 -12.70 -3.89
C VAL A 41 10.17 -13.56 -3.60
N ALA A 42 9.26 -13.08 -2.75
CA ALA A 42 7.98 -13.70 -2.49
C ALA A 42 6.95 -12.64 -2.09
N TYR A 43 5.69 -12.92 -2.30
CA TYR A 43 4.58 -12.09 -1.84
C TYR A 43 3.29 -12.91 -1.71
N GLY A 44 2.37 -12.40 -0.93
CA GLY A 44 1.05 -12.99 -0.76
C GLY A 44 0.20 -12.19 0.21
N ARG A 45 -1.09 -12.50 0.19
CA ARG A 45 -2.12 -11.85 1.00
C ARG A 45 -3.17 -12.84 1.48
N SER A 46 -3.90 -12.50 2.50
CA SER A 46 -5.17 -13.17 2.78
C SER A 46 -6.23 -12.78 1.72
N ALA A 47 -7.34 -13.48 1.68
CA ALA A 47 -8.56 -12.90 1.17
C ALA A 47 -8.89 -11.62 1.94
N VAL A 48 -9.58 -10.67 1.31
CA VAL A 48 -10.15 -9.48 1.96
C VAL A 48 -11.55 -9.84 2.44
N CYS A 49 -11.76 -9.84 3.74
CA CYS A 49 -13.04 -10.18 4.36
C CYS A 49 -13.77 -8.93 4.82
N LYS A 50 -15.12 -8.96 4.76
CA LYS A 50 -15.95 -7.85 5.26
C LYS A 50 -15.80 -7.70 6.76
N SER A 51 -15.60 -6.48 7.24
CA SER A 51 -15.59 -6.24 8.68
C SER A 51 -16.91 -6.65 9.35
N ARG A 52 -16.84 -7.17 10.58
CA ARG A 52 -17.97 -7.55 11.44
C ARG A 52 -18.86 -8.68 10.91
N LYS A 53 -18.83 -9.02 9.64
CA LYS A 53 -19.73 -10.01 9.00
C LYS A 53 -18.99 -11.03 8.13
N GLY A 54 -17.72 -10.78 7.81
CA GLY A 54 -16.89 -11.65 7.00
C GLY A 54 -16.24 -12.76 7.83
N SER A 55 -15.55 -13.64 7.13
CA SER A 55 -14.95 -14.84 7.73
C SER A 55 -13.88 -14.54 8.78
N PHE A 56 -13.27 -13.34 8.77
CA PHE A 56 -12.28 -12.96 9.79
C PHE A 56 -12.88 -12.28 11.01
N ALA A 57 -14.19 -11.99 11.03
CA ALA A 57 -14.83 -11.23 12.12
C ALA A 57 -14.70 -11.87 13.52
N GLY A 58 -14.49 -13.18 13.59
CA GLY A 58 -14.25 -13.92 14.85
C GLY A 58 -12.79 -14.34 15.05
N THR A 59 -11.88 -13.94 14.15
CA THR A 59 -10.49 -14.39 14.17
C THR A 59 -9.55 -13.24 14.53
N HIS A 60 -8.69 -13.46 15.51
CA HIS A 60 -7.73 -12.44 15.95
C HIS A 60 -6.79 -12.04 14.80
N PRO A 61 -6.51 -10.73 14.58
CA PRO A 61 -5.66 -10.28 13.46
C PRO A 61 -4.24 -10.86 13.48
N ILE A 62 -3.69 -11.17 14.63
CA ILE A 62 -2.41 -11.88 14.75
C ILE A 62 -2.50 -13.27 14.10
N GLU A 63 -3.64 -13.97 14.28
CA GLU A 63 -3.83 -15.34 13.79
C GLU A 63 -3.80 -15.41 12.27
N TYR A 64 -4.69 -14.65 11.59
CA TYR A 64 -4.71 -14.69 10.13
C TYR A 64 -3.44 -14.07 9.51
N SER A 65 -2.83 -13.07 10.16
CA SER A 65 -1.56 -12.51 9.70
C SER A 65 -0.42 -13.53 9.78
N ALA A 66 -0.35 -14.30 10.87
CA ALA A 66 0.67 -15.34 11.03
C ALA A 66 0.56 -16.44 9.98
N GLN A 67 -0.65 -16.87 9.65
CA GLN A 67 -0.88 -17.85 8.59
C GLN A 67 -0.44 -17.30 7.23
N VAL A 68 -0.78 -16.04 6.91
CA VAL A 68 -0.33 -15.39 5.66
C VAL A 68 1.18 -15.26 5.62
N LEU A 69 1.82 -14.84 6.70
CA LEU A 69 3.28 -14.72 6.80
C LEU A 69 3.96 -16.07 6.55
N LYS A 70 3.49 -17.14 7.22
CA LYS A 70 4.01 -18.51 6.99
C LYS A 70 3.87 -18.92 5.54
N GLY A 71 2.68 -18.77 4.95
CA GLY A 71 2.43 -19.14 3.56
C GLY A 71 3.23 -18.34 2.53
N VAL A 72 3.58 -17.07 2.84
CA VAL A 72 4.48 -16.28 1.99
C VAL A 72 5.91 -16.78 2.09
N LEU A 73 6.38 -17.10 3.30
CA LEU A 73 7.72 -17.64 3.52
C LEU A 73 7.90 -19.06 2.94
N ASP A 74 6.85 -19.84 2.90
CA ASP A 74 6.87 -21.18 2.29
C ASP A 74 7.07 -21.14 0.76
N LYS A 75 6.89 -19.97 0.12
CA LYS A 75 7.21 -19.77 -1.31
C LYS A 75 8.71 -19.64 -1.58
N VAL A 76 9.52 -19.44 -0.55
CA VAL A 76 10.99 -19.35 -0.63
C VAL A 76 11.66 -20.29 0.38
N PRO A 77 11.51 -21.61 0.20
CA PRO A 77 12.00 -22.61 1.14
C PRO A 77 13.54 -22.65 1.28
N GLN A 78 14.25 -22.01 0.36
CA GLN A 78 15.71 -21.84 0.43
C GLN A 78 16.15 -20.83 1.49
N LEU A 79 15.25 -19.94 1.93
CA LEU A 79 15.53 -18.95 2.96
C LEU A 79 15.43 -19.59 4.34
N ASP A 80 16.55 -19.62 5.09
CA ASP A 80 16.49 -19.90 6.52
C ASP A 80 15.78 -18.72 7.21
N ARG A 81 14.72 -19.03 7.95
CA ARG A 81 13.91 -18.00 8.63
C ARG A 81 14.70 -17.21 9.69
N SER A 82 15.80 -17.76 10.19
CA SER A 82 16.73 -17.05 11.10
C SER A 82 17.54 -15.95 10.43
N GLU A 83 17.58 -15.92 9.09
CA GLU A 83 18.23 -14.86 8.31
C GLU A 83 17.30 -13.65 8.08
N ILE A 84 16.03 -13.72 8.51
CA ILE A 84 15.12 -12.58 8.49
C ILE A 84 15.49 -11.65 9.64
N GLU A 85 15.97 -10.45 9.34
CA GLU A 85 16.40 -9.50 10.36
C GLU A 85 15.23 -8.72 10.95
N ASP A 86 14.24 -8.39 10.15
CA ASP A 86 13.08 -7.61 10.63
C ASP A 86 11.79 -7.95 9.88
N VAL A 87 10.67 -7.82 10.57
CA VAL A 87 9.32 -7.86 10.00
C VAL A 87 8.66 -6.51 10.21
N ILE A 88 8.49 -5.74 9.15
CA ILE A 88 7.91 -4.39 9.19
C ILE A 88 6.44 -4.48 8.78
N MET A 89 5.54 -4.23 9.73
CA MET A 89 4.10 -4.28 9.47
C MET A 89 3.45 -2.92 9.58
N GLY A 90 2.74 -2.53 8.52
CA GLY A 90 1.82 -1.41 8.56
C GLY A 90 0.53 -1.77 9.31
N CYS A 91 0.09 -0.88 10.19
CA CYS A 91 -1.22 -0.96 10.84
C CYS A 91 -1.75 0.47 11.02
N ALA A 92 -2.94 0.76 10.50
CA ALA A 92 -3.47 2.12 10.50
C ALA A 92 -4.13 2.48 11.84
N VAL A 93 -4.83 1.54 12.46
CA VAL A 93 -5.49 1.74 13.76
C VAL A 93 -4.86 0.81 14.78
N GLN A 94 -3.85 1.31 15.48
CA GLN A 94 -3.10 0.57 16.51
C GLN A 94 -3.82 0.62 17.85
N HIS A 95 -4.95 -0.07 17.93
CA HIS A 95 -5.88 -0.05 19.06
C HIS A 95 -6.53 -1.43 19.20
N GLY A 96 -6.97 -1.80 20.42
CA GLY A 96 -7.62 -3.08 20.66
C GLY A 96 -6.75 -4.27 20.26
N THR A 97 -7.25 -5.14 19.40
CA THR A 97 -6.55 -6.36 18.95
C THR A 97 -5.31 -6.10 18.07
N THR A 98 -5.16 -4.89 17.55
CA THR A 98 -4.00 -4.46 16.76
C THR A 98 -3.03 -3.56 17.52
N SER A 99 -3.25 -3.41 18.84
CA SER A 99 -2.42 -2.56 19.70
C SER A 99 -1.00 -3.10 19.91
N MET A 100 -0.16 -2.28 20.55
CA MET A 100 1.25 -2.56 20.83
C MET A 100 2.07 -2.77 19.55
N ASN A 101 3.08 -3.65 19.58
CA ASN A 101 3.87 -4.01 18.41
C ASN A 101 3.32 -5.30 17.79
N ILE A 102 2.24 -5.17 16.99
CA ILE A 102 1.59 -6.32 16.37
C ILE A 102 2.55 -7.10 15.46
N ALA A 103 3.54 -6.46 14.84
CA ALA A 103 4.52 -7.14 14.00
C ALA A 103 5.28 -8.22 14.78
N LYS A 104 5.81 -7.89 15.97
CA LYS A 104 6.52 -8.88 16.80
C LYS A 104 5.60 -9.97 17.32
N SER A 105 4.34 -9.65 17.62
CA SER A 105 3.34 -10.64 18.01
C SER A 105 3.02 -11.61 16.86
N VAL A 106 2.94 -11.12 15.64
CA VAL A 106 2.74 -11.95 14.44
C VAL A 106 3.97 -12.84 14.20
N CYS A 107 5.21 -12.34 14.39
CA CYS A 107 6.42 -13.17 14.31
C CYS A 107 6.36 -14.35 15.27
N ALA A 108 6.01 -14.09 16.53
CA ALA A 108 5.87 -15.13 17.57
C ALA A 108 4.77 -16.14 17.22
N ARG A 109 3.60 -15.68 16.77
CA ARG A 109 2.49 -16.57 16.38
C ARG A 109 2.78 -17.35 15.08
N ALA A 110 3.61 -16.80 14.19
CA ALA A 110 4.12 -17.49 13.01
C ALA A 110 5.28 -18.45 13.32
N GLU A 111 5.67 -18.55 14.59
CA GLU A 111 6.77 -19.42 15.06
C GLU A 111 8.10 -19.10 14.37
N LEU A 112 8.34 -17.83 14.09
CA LEU A 112 9.65 -17.39 13.60
C LEU A 112 10.69 -17.49 14.72
N PRO A 113 11.99 -17.72 14.38
CA PRO A 113 13.07 -17.73 15.37
C PRO A 113 13.08 -16.46 16.23
N GLU A 114 13.49 -16.57 17.50
CA GLU A 114 13.50 -15.45 18.44
C GLU A 114 14.38 -14.28 18.00
N CYS A 115 15.41 -14.56 17.20
CA CYS A 115 16.31 -13.55 16.62
C CYS A 115 15.62 -12.61 15.62
N VAL A 116 14.46 -13.00 15.05
CA VAL A 116 13.72 -12.15 14.12
C VAL A 116 13.09 -11.00 14.88
N ALA A 117 13.53 -9.78 14.57
CA ALA A 117 12.92 -8.55 15.08
C ALA A 117 11.57 -8.26 14.42
N GLY A 118 10.88 -7.24 14.91
CA GLY A 118 9.64 -6.78 14.28
C GLY A 118 9.25 -5.42 14.81
N HIS A 119 8.75 -4.55 13.94
CA HIS A 119 8.16 -3.29 14.35
C HIS A 119 6.95 -2.89 13.51
N THR A 120 6.07 -2.13 14.12
CA THR A 120 4.81 -1.68 13.53
C THR A 120 4.93 -0.21 13.16
N ILE A 121 4.51 0.15 11.93
CA ILE A 121 4.53 1.52 11.45
C ILE A 121 3.12 1.98 11.07
N ASN A 122 2.89 3.29 11.15
CA ASN A 122 1.62 3.89 10.81
C ASN A 122 1.80 5.08 9.86
N ARG A 123 1.20 4.96 8.69
CA ARG A 123 0.88 6.03 7.74
C ARG A 123 -0.54 5.83 7.22
N PHE A 124 -1.47 5.52 8.12
CA PHE A 124 -2.87 5.20 7.80
C PHE A 124 -3.00 4.27 6.60
N CYS A 125 -3.77 4.66 5.58
CA CYS A 125 -4.06 3.84 4.40
C CYS A 125 -2.83 3.35 3.63
N SER A 126 -1.68 4.00 3.75
CA SER A 126 -0.45 3.59 3.05
C SER A 126 0.55 2.83 3.93
N SER A 127 0.19 2.46 5.15
CA SER A 127 1.12 1.83 6.09
C SER A 127 1.81 0.60 5.50
N GLY A 128 1.09 -0.27 4.79
CA GLY A 128 1.67 -1.44 4.13
C GLY A 128 2.65 -1.08 2.99
N LEU A 129 2.34 -0.08 2.17
CA LEU A 129 3.25 0.40 1.13
C LEU A 129 4.47 1.11 1.73
N GLN A 130 4.27 1.85 2.83
CA GLN A 130 5.36 2.46 3.59
C GLN A 130 6.27 1.40 4.22
N ALA A 131 5.72 0.31 4.73
CA ALA A 131 6.48 -0.82 5.26
C ALA A 131 7.42 -1.39 4.19
N ILE A 132 6.90 -1.64 2.98
CA ILE A 132 7.70 -2.11 1.84
C ILE A 132 8.83 -1.12 1.51
N ALA A 133 8.50 0.18 1.41
CA ALA A 133 9.50 1.21 1.13
C ALA A 133 10.56 1.33 2.24
N THR A 134 10.15 1.19 3.51
CA THR A 134 11.08 1.23 4.65
C THR A 134 12.02 0.05 4.63
N GLY A 135 11.51 -1.18 4.42
CA GLY A 135 12.33 -2.38 4.30
C GLY A 135 13.29 -2.33 3.11
N ALA A 136 12.81 -1.89 1.95
CA ALA A 136 13.68 -1.72 0.78
C ALA A 136 14.80 -0.70 1.03
N ASN A 137 14.49 0.42 1.67
CA ASN A 137 15.51 1.43 2.02
C ASN A 137 16.52 0.90 3.05
N ALA A 138 16.08 0.14 4.05
CA ALA A 138 16.97 -0.46 5.04
C ALA A 138 17.98 -1.40 4.37
N ILE A 139 17.53 -2.31 3.51
CA ILE A 139 18.41 -3.22 2.75
C ILE A 139 19.35 -2.43 1.82
N ALA A 140 18.82 -1.44 1.08
CA ALA A 140 19.62 -0.61 0.18
C ALA A 140 20.74 0.14 0.91
N CYS A 141 20.52 0.52 2.18
CA CYS A 141 21.49 1.17 3.05
C CYS A 141 22.39 0.18 3.82
N GLY A 142 22.26 -1.12 3.61
CA GLY A 142 23.07 -2.15 4.28
C GLY A 142 22.68 -2.41 5.73
N GLN A 143 21.42 -2.16 6.10
CA GLN A 143 20.87 -2.44 7.44
C GLN A 143 20.21 -3.82 7.53
N GLY A 144 20.60 -4.74 6.66
CA GLY A 144 20.13 -6.10 6.59
C GLY A 144 20.12 -6.64 5.17
N ASP A 145 19.92 -7.94 5.04
CA ASP A 145 19.88 -8.64 3.77
C ASP A 145 18.48 -9.12 3.41
N VAL A 146 17.66 -9.46 4.41
CA VAL A 146 16.31 -9.99 4.26
C VAL A 146 15.34 -9.30 5.23
N ILE A 147 14.34 -8.67 4.69
CA ILE A 147 13.26 -8.02 5.47
C ILE A 147 11.91 -8.45 4.92
N VAL A 148 11.01 -8.86 5.80
CA VAL A 148 9.62 -9.06 5.44
C VAL A 148 8.87 -7.77 5.69
N ALA A 149 8.12 -7.29 4.71
CA ALA A 149 7.35 -6.06 4.83
C ALA A 149 5.90 -6.28 4.40
N GLY A 150 4.97 -5.62 5.08
CA GLY A 150 3.56 -5.80 4.73
C GLY A 150 2.65 -4.99 5.62
N GLY A 151 1.48 -5.52 5.89
CA GLY A 151 0.55 -4.87 6.79
C GLY A 151 -0.66 -5.71 7.15
N VAL A 152 -1.36 -5.26 8.16
CA VAL A 152 -2.59 -5.85 8.70
C VAL A 152 -3.59 -4.75 9.03
N GLU A 153 -4.86 -5.07 8.92
CA GLU A 153 -5.93 -4.30 9.54
C GLU A 153 -7.06 -5.21 9.96
N SER A 154 -7.66 -4.93 11.13
CA SER A 154 -8.95 -5.48 11.54
C SER A 154 -9.91 -4.32 11.78
N MET A 155 -10.68 -3.94 10.75
CA MET A 155 -11.71 -2.93 10.92
C MET A 155 -12.94 -3.51 11.65
N THR A 156 -12.99 -4.82 11.85
CA THR A 156 -13.97 -5.48 12.73
C THR A 156 -13.83 -4.97 14.16
N ASP A 157 -12.60 -4.95 14.68
CA ASP A 157 -12.34 -4.70 16.10
C ASP A 157 -11.96 -3.25 16.40
N THR A 158 -11.41 -2.55 15.42
CA THR A 158 -10.72 -1.28 15.68
C THR A 158 -11.34 -0.07 15.01
N TYR A 159 -12.27 -0.26 14.03
CA TYR A 159 -12.87 0.86 13.33
C TYR A 159 -13.95 1.54 14.18
N ALA A 160 -13.54 2.63 14.80
CA ALA A 160 -14.41 3.54 15.53
C ALA A 160 -13.96 5.00 15.28
N PRO A 161 -14.84 5.98 15.44
CA PRO A 161 -14.43 7.39 15.48
C PRO A 161 -13.38 7.61 16.58
N TYR A 162 -12.38 8.44 16.29
CA TYR A 162 -11.39 8.82 17.29
C TYR A 162 -12.07 9.59 18.43
N PRO A 163 -11.96 9.12 19.69
CA PRO A 163 -12.72 9.69 20.81
C PRO A 163 -12.42 11.19 21.01
N VAL A 164 -13.46 11.98 21.25
CA VAL A 164 -13.34 13.44 21.39
C VAL A 164 -12.46 13.83 22.57
N GLU A 165 -12.50 13.05 23.64
CA GLU A 165 -11.69 13.26 24.84
C GLU A 165 -10.17 13.10 24.61
N PHE A 166 -9.75 12.48 23.49
CA PHE A 166 -8.36 12.34 23.11
C PHE A 166 -7.93 13.36 22.03
N GLN A 167 -8.88 14.15 21.52
CA GLN A 167 -8.59 15.15 20.50
C GLN A 167 -7.91 16.37 21.11
N ASP A 168 -6.86 16.86 20.46
CA ASP A 168 -6.19 18.09 20.86
C ASP A 168 -7.04 19.32 20.54
N ALA A 169 -7.27 20.17 21.55
CA ALA A 169 -8.13 21.34 21.42
C ALA A 169 -7.59 22.36 20.40
N TRP A 170 -6.28 22.53 20.33
CA TRP A 170 -5.66 23.45 19.37
C TRP A 170 -5.86 22.97 17.92
N LEU A 171 -5.72 21.64 17.67
CA LEU A 171 -5.99 21.07 16.35
C LEU A 171 -7.45 21.24 15.95
N ASN A 172 -8.39 21.06 16.86
CA ASN A 172 -9.82 21.29 16.58
C ASN A 172 -10.11 22.73 16.16
N GLU A 173 -9.42 23.69 16.76
CA GLU A 173 -9.62 25.13 16.47
C GLU A 173 -8.87 25.57 15.20
N HIS A 174 -7.61 25.13 15.02
CA HIS A 174 -6.70 25.69 14.02
C HIS A 174 -6.45 24.78 12.80
N ALA A 175 -6.79 23.50 12.89
CA ALA A 175 -6.60 22.52 11.83
C ALA A 175 -7.84 21.60 11.67
N PRO A 176 -8.99 22.14 11.24
CA PRO A 176 -10.27 21.44 11.26
C PRO A 176 -10.31 20.15 10.43
N GLY A 177 -9.33 19.94 9.54
CA GLY A 177 -9.17 18.69 8.80
C GLY A 177 -8.50 17.56 9.60
N ALA A 178 -7.88 17.85 10.75
CA ALA A 178 -7.07 16.87 11.49
C ALA A 178 -7.88 15.64 11.95
N TYR A 179 -9.10 15.88 12.44
CA TYR A 179 -10.01 14.83 12.93
C TYR A 179 -11.25 14.66 12.07
N MET A 180 -11.27 15.26 10.87
CA MET A 180 -12.42 15.19 9.97
C MET A 180 -12.66 13.73 9.53
N GLY A 181 -13.90 13.28 9.62
CA GLY A 181 -14.31 11.97 9.10
C GLY A 181 -14.07 11.85 7.60
N MET A 182 -13.60 10.69 7.16
CA MET A 182 -13.19 10.48 5.76
C MET A 182 -14.32 10.69 4.76
N GLY A 183 -15.56 10.33 5.11
CA GLY A 183 -16.72 10.60 4.27
C GLY A 183 -17.00 12.09 4.07
N MET A 184 -16.74 12.93 5.09
CA MET A 184 -16.85 14.38 4.97
C MET A 184 -15.79 14.95 4.02
N THR A 185 -14.56 14.40 4.03
CA THR A 185 -13.52 14.80 3.06
C THR A 185 -13.91 14.42 1.63
N ALA A 186 -14.63 13.31 1.45
CA ALA A 186 -15.15 12.90 0.15
C ALA A 186 -16.25 13.86 -0.36
N GLU A 187 -17.20 14.25 0.50
CA GLU A 187 -18.23 15.26 0.16
C GLU A 187 -17.59 16.62 -0.17
N ASN A 188 -16.53 17.03 0.54
CA ASN A 188 -15.78 18.24 0.22
C ASN A 188 -15.18 18.17 -1.21
N ILE A 189 -14.65 17.02 -1.61
CA ILE A 189 -14.12 16.83 -2.97
C ILE A 189 -15.23 16.92 -4.00
N VAL A 190 -16.39 16.28 -3.77
CA VAL A 190 -17.56 16.39 -4.64
C VAL A 190 -17.90 17.86 -4.89
N LYS A 191 -18.03 18.65 -3.81
CA LYS A 191 -18.38 20.07 -3.88
C LYS A 191 -17.34 20.89 -4.63
N ASN A 192 -16.05 20.65 -4.41
CA ASN A 192 -14.97 21.49 -4.95
C ASN A 192 -14.53 21.09 -6.35
N TYR A 193 -14.70 19.82 -6.74
CA TYR A 193 -14.28 19.28 -8.04
C TYR A 193 -15.43 18.94 -8.97
N GLY A 194 -16.68 19.15 -8.54
CA GLY A 194 -17.88 18.94 -9.37
C GLY A 194 -18.07 17.47 -9.78
N VAL A 195 -17.65 16.52 -8.94
CA VAL A 195 -17.84 15.09 -9.22
C VAL A 195 -19.33 14.77 -9.11
N THR A 196 -19.91 14.21 -10.16
CA THR A 196 -21.34 13.89 -10.15
C THR A 196 -21.63 12.56 -9.47
N ARG A 197 -22.87 12.41 -8.98
CA ARG A 197 -23.33 11.14 -8.41
C ARG A 197 -23.25 10.02 -9.44
N GLU A 198 -23.59 10.28 -10.69
CA GLU A 198 -23.53 9.30 -11.77
C GLU A 198 -22.10 8.82 -12.04
N GLU A 199 -21.11 9.72 -12.04
CA GLU A 199 -19.69 9.34 -12.18
C GLU A 199 -19.24 8.41 -11.06
N MET A 200 -19.67 8.71 -9.82
CA MET A 200 -19.34 7.89 -8.66
C MET A 200 -20.00 6.51 -8.73
N ASP A 201 -21.29 6.45 -9.08
CA ASP A 201 -22.04 5.20 -9.23
C ASP A 201 -21.46 4.34 -10.36
N ARG A 202 -21.09 4.95 -11.49
CA ARG A 202 -20.42 4.27 -12.61
C ARG A 202 -19.12 3.63 -12.18
N MET A 203 -18.29 4.35 -11.46
CA MET A 203 -17.02 3.81 -10.95
C MET A 203 -17.25 2.64 -9.98
N ALA A 204 -18.26 2.72 -9.10
CA ALA A 204 -18.62 1.64 -8.19
C ALA A 204 -19.13 0.40 -8.95
N TYR A 205 -19.93 0.62 -9.99
CA TYR A 205 -20.38 -0.44 -10.89
C TYR A 205 -19.20 -1.12 -11.58
N GLU A 206 -18.34 -0.36 -12.24
CA GLU A 206 -17.19 -0.87 -12.98
C GLU A 206 -16.22 -1.63 -12.07
N SER A 207 -15.94 -1.12 -10.86
CA SER A 207 -15.10 -1.80 -9.88
C SER A 207 -15.64 -3.18 -9.53
N ASN A 208 -16.95 -3.30 -9.28
CA ASN A 208 -17.58 -4.58 -8.99
C ASN A 208 -17.60 -5.53 -10.20
N MET A 209 -17.85 -5.03 -11.41
CA MET A 209 -17.87 -5.86 -12.62
C MET A 209 -16.46 -6.37 -12.98
N LYS A 210 -15.43 -5.50 -12.89
CA LYS A 210 -14.03 -5.89 -13.07
C LYS A 210 -13.61 -6.95 -12.04
N ALA A 211 -13.94 -6.76 -10.76
CA ALA A 211 -13.62 -7.71 -9.70
C ALA A 211 -14.35 -9.06 -9.86
N ALA A 212 -15.64 -9.04 -10.19
CA ALA A 212 -16.44 -10.24 -10.40
C ALA A 212 -15.90 -11.08 -11.58
N LYS A 213 -15.52 -10.40 -12.67
CA LYS A 213 -14.89 -11.04 -13.82
C LYS A 213 -13.53 -11.65 -13.42
N ALA A 214 -12.67 -10.88 -12.75
CA ALA A 214 -11.36 -11.33 -12.32
C ALA A 214 -11.44 -12.51 -11.34
N GLN A 215 -12.39 -12.51 -10.39
CA GLN A 215 -12.61 -13.62 -9.47
C GLN A 215 -13.06 -14.89 -10.22
N LYS A 216 -14.04 -14.76 -11.13
CA LYS A 216 -14.51 -15.87 -11.95
C LYS A 216 -13.42 -16.49 -12.82
N GLU A 217 -12.49 -15.68 -13.32
CA GLU A 217 -11.36 -16.10 -14.14
C GLU A 217 -10.15 -16.57 -13.31
N GLY A 218 -10.25 -16.57 -11.96
CA GLY A 218 -9.16 -16.97 -11.05
C GLY A 218 -8.01 -15.96 -10.94
N LYS A 219 -8.15 -14.74 -11.47
CA LYS A 219 -7.10 -13.71 -11.53
C LYS A 219 -6.75 -13.09 -10.18
N LEU A 220 -7.65 -13.20 -9.19
CA LEU A 220 -7.43 -12.74 -7.82
C LEU A 220 -6.79 -13.78 -6.91
N ALA A 221 -6.75 -15.05 -7.35
CA ALA A 221 -6.30 -16.17 -6.54
C ALA A 221 -4.78 -16.30 -6.37
N PRO A 222 -3.89 -15.94 -7.34
CA PRO A 222 -2.47 -16.29 -7.28
C PRO A 222 -1.73 -15.83 -6.03
N SER A 223 -2.04 -14.64 -5.52
CA SER A 223 -1.43 -14.12 -4.29
C SER A 223 -2.18 -14.50 -3.02
N ILE A 224 -3.38 -15.09 -3.10
CA ILE A 224 -4.12 -15.46 -1.89
C ILE A 224 -3.47 -16.67 -1.21
N ILE A 225 -3.08 -16.47 0.03
CA ILE A 225 -2.67 -17.54 0.96
C ILE A 225 -3.95 -18.01 1.66
N PRO A 226 -4.31 -19.29 1.59
CA PRO A 226 -5.44 -19.84 2.32
C PRO A 226 -5.29 -19.60 3.83
N VAL A 227 -6.34 -19.15 4.47
CA VAL A 227 -6.38 -18.93 5.92
C VAL A 227 -7.48 -19.79 6.52
N THR A 228 -7.11 -20.66 7.45
CA THR A 228 -8.08 -21.44 8.23
C THR A 228 -8.59 -20.59 9.40
N VAL A 229 -9.90 -20.46 9.48
CA VAL A 229 -10.59 -19.82 10.60
C VAL A 229 -11.47 -20.81 11.31
N VAL A 230 -11.68 -20.60 12.61
CA VAL A 230 -12.58 -21.43 13.42
C VAL A 230 -13.77 -20.57 13.83
N ASP A 231 -14.97 -21.01 13.53
CA ASP A 231 -16.18 -20.32 13.92
C ASP A 231 -16.49 -20.52 15.43
N LYS A 232 -17.51 -19.79 15.91
CA LYS A 232 -17.95 -19.88 17.32
C LYS A 232 -18.44 -21.27 17.74
N ASP A 233 -18.78 -22.12 16.80
CA ASP A 233 -19.27 -23.49 17.02
C ASP A 233 -18.12 -24.52 16.92
N GLY A 234 -16.90 -24.05 16.65
CA GLY A 234 -15.70 -24.89 16.54
C GLY A 234 -15.48 -25.51 15.17
N ASN A 235 -16.25 -25.11 14.13
CA ASN A 235 -16.06 -25.61 12.78
C ASN A 235 -14.94 -24.85 12.07
N GLU A 236 -14.09 -25.60 11.39
CA GLU A 236 -13.03 -25.01 10.54
C GLU A 236 -13.56 -24.63 9.16
N LYS A 237 -13.14 -23.45 8.68
CA LYS A 237 -13.37 -22.98 7.32
C LYS A 237 -12.07 -22.44 6.75
N VAL A 238 -11.72 -22.86 5.53
CA VAL A 238 -10.60 -22.29 4.78
C VAL A 238 -11.11 -21.14 3.92
N VAL A 239 -10.52 -19.96 4.10
CA VAL A 239 -10.88 -18.72 3.39
C VAL A 239 -9.89 -18.50 2.26
N THR A 240 -10.39 -18.52 1.01
CA THR A 240 -9.59 -18.47 -0.22
C THR A 240 -10.07 -17.43 -1.23
N GLU A 241 -11.16 -16.71 -0.93
CA GLU A 241 -11.78 -15.77 -1.87
C GLU A 241 -12.13 -14.45 -1.18
N ASP A 242 -12.00 -13.34 -1.93
CA ASP A 242 -12.42 -12.02 -1.49
C ASP A 242 -13.95 -11.95 -1.35
N GLU A 243 -14.44 -11.46 -0.22
CA GLU A 243 -15.89 -11.53 0.12
C GLU A 243 -16.66 -10.28 -0.26
N GLY A 244 -15.97 -9.20 -0.65
CA GLY A 244 -16.57 -7.88 -0.89
C GLY A 244 -17.41 -7.80 -2.16
N ILE A 245 -17.06 -8.57 -3.17
CA ILE A 245 -17.57 -8.45 -4.55
C ILE A 245 -19.08 -8.64 -4.65
N ARG A 246 -19.71 -7.78 -5.44
CA ARG A 246 -21.17 -7.80 -5.67
C ARG A 246 -21.47 -7.91 -7.17
N PRO A 247 -21.49 -9.12 -7.75
CA PRO A 247 -21.61 -9.33 -9.19
C PRO A 247 -22.99 -8.93 -9.76
N THR A 248 -23.99 -8.76 -8.90
CA THR A 248 -25.36 -8.37 -9.29
C THR A 248 -25.62 -6.86 -9.19
N THR A 249 -24.59 -6.06 -8.97
CA THR A 249 -24.71 -4.60 -8.93
C THR A 249 -25.20 -4.06 -10.28
N THR A 250 -26.16 -3.15 -10.28
CA THR A 250 -26.62 -2.41 -11.48
C THR A 250 -26.62 -0.92 -11.23
N MET A 251 -26.59 -0.11 -12.30
CA MET A 251 -26.65 1.34 -12.17
C MET A 251 -27.95 1.81 -11.50
N GLU A 252 -29.10 1.13 -11.76
CA GLU A 252 -30.41 1.44 -11.15
C GLU A 252 -30.36 1.23 -9.63
N THR A 253 -29.75 0.10 -9.18
CA THR A 253 -29.63 -0.17 -7.74
C THR A 253 -28.73 0.85 -7.05
N LEU A 254 -27.67 1.28 -7.70
CA LEU A 254 -26.74 2.31 -7.17
C LEU A 254 -27.44 3.67 -7.08
N ALA A 255 -28.14 4.10 -8.14
CA ALA A 255 -28.87 5.37 -8.17
C ALA A 255 -29.93 5.49 -7.06
N GLY A 256 -30.52 4.36 -6.65
CA GLY A 256 -31.49 4.29 -5.54
C GLY A 256 -30.91 4.40 -4.13
N LEU A 257 -29.59 4.36 -3.97
CA LEU A 257 -28.95 4.42 -2.64
C LEU A 257 -28.96 5.84 -2.07
N LYS A 258 -29.21 5.93 -0.76
CA LYS A 258 -29.14 7.20 -0.04
C LYS A 258 -27.69 7.56 0.29
N PRO A 259 -27.34 8.86 0.30
CA PRO A 259 -26.09 9.33 0.87
C PRO A 259 -25.97 8.91 2.34
N CYS A 260 -24.72 8.70 2.81
CA CYS A 260 -24.48 8.19 4.17
C CYS A 260 -23.69 9.13 5.08
N PHE A 261 -23.17 10.24 4.60
CA PHE A 261 -22.38 11.17 5.40
C PHE A 261 -23.07 12.53 5.60
N ILE A 262 -23.69 13.05 4.56
CA ILE A 262 -24.54 14.24 4.59
C ILE A 262 -25.92 13.82 4.08
N PRO A 263 -27.04 14.23 4.72
CA PRO A 263 -28.37 13.97 4.21
C PRO A 263 -28.57 14.50 2.78
N ALA A 264 -29.40 13.82 1.97
CA ALA A 264 -29.64 14.23 0.59
C ALA A 264 -30.24 15.65 0.49
N GLU A 265 -31.13 16.01 1.42
CA GLU A 265 -31.74 17.34 1.56
C GLU A 265 -30.72 18.44 1.89
N GLU A 266 -29.56 18.09 2.44
CA GLU A 266 -28.43 18.99 2.72
C GLU A 266 -27.37 18.94 1.61
N GLY A 267 -27.64 18.24 0.52
CA GLY A 267 -26.75 18.14 -0.65
C GLY A 267 -25.74 17.00 -0.60
N GLY A 268 -25.91 16.03 0.31
CA GLY A 268 -25.08 14.82 0.36
C GLY A 268 -25.21 13.96 -0.89
N THR A 269 -24.11 13.36 -1.32
CA THR A 269 -24.04 12.59 -2.57
C THR A 269 -23.30 11.25 -2.43
N VAL A 270 -22.36 11.13 -1.48
CA VAL A 270 -21.52 9.95 -1.28
C VAL A 270 -22.31 8.84 -0.58
N THR A 271 -22.41 7.67 -1.22
CA THR A 271 -23.15 6.51 -0.72
C THR A 271 -22.23 5.42 -0.18
N ALA A 272 -22.82 4.42 0.47
CA ALA A 272 -22.07 3.24 0.90
C ALA A 272 -21.44 2.47 -0.28
N ALA A 273 -22.07 2.48 -1.46
CA ALA A 273 -21.55 1.80 -2.63
C ALA A 273 -20.43 2.59 -3.34
N THR A 274 -20.43 3.92 -3.22
CA THR A 274 -19.39 4.80 -3.76
C THR A 274 -18.23 5.05 -2.77
N SER A 275 -18.22 4.28 -1.68
CA SER A 275 -17.19 4.22 -0.64
C SER A 275 -16.58 2.83 -0.59
N SER A 276 -15.29 2.74 -0.23
CA SER A 276 -14.64 1.44 0.01
C SER A 276 -15.31 0.70 1.17
N GLN A 277 -15.33 -0.62 1.09
CA GLN A 277 -15.85 -1.45 2.17
C GLN A 277 -14.84 -1.52 3.32
N THR A 278 -15.32 -1.40 4.56
CA THR A 278 -14.52 -1.69 5.75
C THR A 278 -14.17 -3.18 5.79
N SER A 279 -12.92 -3.52 6.03
CA SER A 279 -12.41 -4.87 5.76
C SER A 279 -11.30 -5.29 6.70
N ASP A 280 -11.11 -6.60 6.81
CA ASP A 280 -10.06 -7.26 7.55
C ASP A 280 -9.17 -8.02 6.57
N ALA A 281 -7.86 -7.85 6.66
CA ALA A 281 -6.88 -8.57 5.83
C ALA A 281 -5.45 -8.39 6.32
N ALA A 282 -4.55 -9.25 5.82
CA ALA A 282 -3.09 -9.11 5.92
C ALA A 282 -2.43 -9.39 4.57
N ALA A 283 -1.28 -8.74 4.33
CA ALA A 283 -0.48 -8.97 3.12
C ALA A 283 1.00 -8.73 3.41
N PHE A 284 1.88 -9.50 2.77
CA PHE A 284 3.32 -9.42 2.95
C PHE A 284 4.08 -9.59 1.65
N VAL A 285 5.27 -9.00 1.60
CA VAL A 285 6.31 -9.24 0.60
C VAL A 285 7.62 -9.58 1.32
N VAL A 286 8.44 -10.45 0.73
CA VAL A 286 9.80 -10.73 1.18
C VAL A 286 10.74 -9.90 0.32
N LEU A 287 11.41 -8.94 0.96
CA LEU A 287 12.44 -8.10 0.38
C LEU A 287 13.80 -8.73 0.64
N MET A 288 14.65 -8.75 -0.36
CA MET A 288 15.99 -9.33 -0.25
C MET A 288 17.01 -8.50 -1.04
N ALA A 289 18.23 -8.43 -0.55
CA ALA A 289 19.32 -7.91 -1.35
C ALA A 289 19.55 -8.82 -2.57
N ALA A 290 19.74 -8.24 -3.76
CA ALA A 290 19.86 -9.01 -5.00
C ALA A 290 21.04 -9.99 -4.99
N ASP A 291 22.14 -9.63 -4.35
CA ASP A 291 23.30 -10.49 -4.14
C ASP A 291 22.99 -11.68 -3.21
N LYS A 292 22.20 -11.47 -2.15
CA LYS A 292 21.72 -12.54 -1.26
C LYS A 292 20.74 -13.47 -1.97
N ALA A 293 19.80 -12.93 -2.76
CA ALA A 293 18.90 -13.75 -3.57
C ALA A 293 19.68 -14.67 -4.52
N LYS A 294 20.72 -14.13 -5.16
CA LYS A 294 21.61 -14.90 -6.03
C LYS A 294 22.40 -15.98 -5.26
N GLU A 295 22.90 -15.65 -4.06
CA GLU A 295 23.61 -16.60 -3.18
C GLU A 295 22.72 -17.79 -2.84
N LEU A 296 21.46 -17.55 -2.48
CA LEU A 296 20.48 -18.58 -2.11
C LEU A 296 19.85 -19.29 -3.32
N GLY A 297 20.17 -18.86 -4.55
CA GLY A 297 19.53 -19.38 -5.76
C GLY A 297 18.05 -19.06 -5.87
N ILE A 298 17.59 -18.00 -5.21
CA ILE A 298 16.20 -17.54 -5.25
C ILE A 298 16.02 -16.58 -6.43
N LYS A 299 15.03 -16.88 -7.29
CA LYS A 299 14.72 -16.02 -8.45
C LYS A 299 13.98 -14.75 -8.00
N PRO A 300 14.50 -13.56 -8.28
CA PRO A 300 13.77 -12.33 -8.08
C PRO A 300 12.48 -12.29 -8.92
N ILE A 301 11.44 -11.66 -8.35
CA ILE A 301 10.14 -11.47 -9.01
C ILE A 301 10.01 -10.03 -9.51
N ALA A 302 10.30 -9.07 -8.65
CA ALA A 302 10.11 -7.64 -8.93
C ALA A 302 11.05 -6.78 -8.09
N LYS A 303 11.07 -5.49 -8.38
CA LYS A 303 11.71 -4.47 -7.52
C LYS A 303 10.82 -3.24 -7.38
N MET A 304 10.97 -2.52 -6.26
CA MET A 304 10.43 -1.18 -6.10
C MET A 304 11.43 -0.19 -6.73
N VAL A 305 11.03 0.46 -7.82
CA VAL A 305 11.87 1.44 -8.53
C VAL A 305 11.88 2.79 -7.82
N SER A 306 10.74 3.19 -7.28
CA SER A 306 10.61 4.45 -6.54
C SER A 306 9.46 4.43 -5.57
N PHE A 307 9.57 5.29 -4.56
CA PHE A 307 8.50 5.60 -3.60
C PHE A 307 8.48 7.10 -3.33
N ALA A 308 7.28 7.67 -3.20
CA ALA A 308 7.09 9.06 -2.82
C ALA A 308 5.86 9.26 -1.94
N VAL A 309 5.96 10.23 -1.05
CA VAL A 309 4.84 10.75 -0.27
C VAL A 309 4.69 12.25 -0.50
N ALA A 310 3.47 12.74 -0.33
CA ALA A 310 3.17 14.16 -0.41
C ALA A 310 2.09 14.54 0.62
N GLY A 311 2.20 15.71 1.21
CA GLY A 311 1.12 16.34 1.98
C GLY A 311 0.17 17.08 1.05
N CYS A 312 -1.09 17.21 1.48
CA CYS A 312 -2.14 18.01 0.85
C CYS A 312 -3.12 18.53 1.91
N ASP A 313 -4.14 19.24 1.49
CA ASP A 313 -5.21 19.69 2.39
C ASP A 313 -5.90 18.48 3.04
N ALA A 314 -5.91 18.46 4.37
CA ALA A 314 -6.52 17.36 5.15
C ALA A 314 -8.04 17.27 4.94
N THR A 315 -8.71 18.39 4.67
CA THR A 315 -10.16 18.45 4.39
C THR A 315 -10.52 17.83 3.04
N MET A 316 -9.52 17.62 2.18
CA MET A 316 -9.64 16.98 0.85
C MET A 316 -8.55 15.92 0.66
N MET A 317 -8.26 15.13 1.70
CA MET A 317 -7.17 14.15 1.73
C MET A 317 -7.16 13.19 0.53
N GLY A 318 -8.34 12.92 -0.03
CA GLY A 318 -8.51 12.02 -1.19
C GLY A 318 -7.70 12.43 -2.41
N LEU A 319 -7.29 13.70 -2.52
CA LEU A 319 -6.47 14.21 -3.62
C LEU A 319 -4.97 13.94 -3.48
N GLY A 320 -4.55 13.30 -2.37
CA GLY A 320 -3.16 12.95 -2.12
C GLY A 320 -2.40 12.32 -3.30
N PRO A 321 -3.00 11.39 -4.07
CA PRO A 321 -2.37 10.81 -5.26
C PRO A 321 -1.93 11.85 -6.30
N ILE A 322 -2.69 12.93 -6.50
CA ILE A 322 -2.35 14.00 -7.47
C ILE A 322 -0.97 14.60 -7.16
N TYR A 323 -0.60 14.66 -5.89
CA TYR A 323 0.68 15.21 -5.44
C TYR A 323 1.79 14.17 -5.29
N ALA A 324 1.46 12.91 -4.98
CA ALA A 324 2.44 11.85 -4.76
C ALA A 324 2.89 11.18 -6.06
N VAL A 325 1.97 10.92 -6.98
CA VAL A 325 2.25 10.20 -8.25
C VAL A 325 3.30 10.92 -9.11
N PRO A 326 3.22 12.23 -9.38
CA PRO A 326 4.25 12.90 -10.17
C PRO A 326 5.65 12.82 -9.56
N LYS A 327 5.73 12.83 -8.20
CA LYS A 327 7.01 12.68 -7.49
C LYS A 327 7.59 11.27 -7.66
N ALA A 328 6.76 10.23 -7.56
CA ALA A 328 7.19 8.85 -7.72
C ALA A 328 7.63 8.59 -9.17
N LEU A 329 6.85 9.01 -10.15
CA LEU A 329 7.17 8.87 -11.58
C LEU A 329 8.48 9.61 -11.92
N LYS A 330 8.66 10.85 -11.46
CA LYS A 330 9.90 11.60 -11.66
C LYS A 330 11.11 10.86 -11.09
N ARG A 331 11.00 10.27 -9.90
CA ARG A 331 12.09 9.48 -9.28
C ARG A 331 12.39 8.20 -10.05
N ALA A 332 11.36 7.60 -10.66
CA ALA A 332 11.50 6.42 -11.52
C ALA A 332 12.02 6.75 -12.93
N GLY A 333 12.10 8.03 -13.31
CA GLY A 333 12.39 8.44 -14.68
C GLY A 333 11.33 8.00 -15.69
N LYS A 334 10.06 7.93 -15.25
CA LYS A 334 8.92 7.43 -16.00
C LYS A 334 7.79 8.46 -16.07
N THR A 335 6.85 8.24 -16.96
CA THR A 335 5.60 8.98 -17.11
C THR A 335 4.41 8.10 -16.73
N ILE A 336 3.21 8.66 -16.67
CA ILE A 336 2.00 7.87 -16.39
C ILE A 336 1.68 6.89 -17.54
N ASP A 337 2.02 7.24 -18.76
CA ASP A 337 1.79 6.41 -19.95
C ASP A 337 2.66 5.16 -19.98
N ASP A 338 3.83 5.19 -19.32
CA ASP A 338 4.75 4.06 -19.18
C ASP A 338 4.23 2.97 -18.22
N MET A 339 3.17 3.25 -17.47
CA MET A 339 2.58 2.27 -16.56
C MET A 339 1.71 1.28 -17.31
N ASP A 340 1.96 -0.01 -17.11
CA ASP A 340 1.13 -1.09 -17.66
C ASP A 340 -0.13 -1.33 -16.81
N VAL A 341 -0.02 -1.10 -15.49
CA VAL A 341 -1.13 -1.19 -14.54
C VAL A 341 -1.00 -0.10 -13.47
N ILE A 342 -2.14 0.42 -13.05
CA ILE A 342 -2.26 1.42 -12.00
C ILE A 342 -3.21 0.89 -10.94
N GLU A 343 -2.70 0.58 -9.78
CA GLU A 343 -3.51 0.25 -8.60
C GLU A 343 -3.73 1.53 -7.79
N LEU A 344 -4.85 2.18 -8.05
CA LEU A 344 -5.33 3.34 -7.30
C LEU A 344 -6.32 2.88 -6.23
N ASN A 345 -6.02 3.09 -4.96
CA ASN A 345 -6.96 2.79 -3.90
C ASN A 345 -8.24 3.62 -4.04
N GLU A 346 -9.36 2.94 -4.19
CA GLU A 346 -10.70 3.53 -4.31
C GLU A 346 -11.29 3.73 -2.90
N ALA A 347 -10.69 4.59 -2.09
CA ALA A 347 -11.25 4.89 -0.76
C ALA A 347 -12.67 5.45 -0.90
N PHE A 348 -12.86 6.34 -1.88
CA PHE A 348 -14.15 6.88 -2.34
C PHE A 348 -14.10 7.12 -3.85
N ALA A 349 -15.19 6.90 -4.55
CA ALA A 349 -15.31 7.28 -5.95
C ALA A 349 -15.11 8.80 -6.12
N ALA A 350 -15.62 9.59 -5.17
CA ALA A 350 -15.46 11.05 -5.11
C ALA A 350 -13.99 11.49 -5.20
N GLN A 351 -13.05 10.69 -4.70
CA GLN A 351 -11.61 10.99 -4.75
C GLN A 351 -10.92 10.35 -5.94
N ALA A 352 -11.30 9.14 -6.33
CA ALA A 352 -10.62 8.41 -7.39
C ALA A 352 -10.91 9.02 -8.77
N VAL A 353 -12.15 9.45 -9.03
CA VAL A 353 -12.55 10.10 -10.29
C VAL A 353 -11.68 11.34 -10.61
N PRO A 354 -11.53 12.35 -9.73
CA PRO A 354 -10.66 13.49 -10.03
C PRO A 354 -9.18 13.11 -10.10
N CYS A 355 -8.70 12.13 -9.33
CA CYS A 355 -7.32 11.66 -9.45
C CYS A 355 -7.04 11.09 -10.85
N ILE A 356 -7.92 10.25 -11.39
CA ILE A 356 -7.81 9.68 -12.73
C ILE A 356 -7.79 10.79 -13.78
N LYS A 357 -8.74 11.75 -13.69
CA LYS A 357 -8.85 12.87 -14.64
C LYS A 357 -7.62 13.79 -14.62
N VAL A 358 -7.21 14.26 -13.44
CA VAL A 358 -6.10 15.21 -13.28
C VAL A 358 -4.76 14.60 -13.69
N LEU A 359 -4.53 13.34 -13.30
CA LEU A 359 -3.30 12.61 -13.64
C LEU A 359 -3.33 12.02 -15.06
N LYS A 360 -4.45 12.16 -15.78
CA LYS A 360 -4.66 11.60 -17.13
C LYS A 360 -4.36 10.11 -17.19
N MET A 361 -4.78 9.38 -16.14
CA MET A 361 -4.64 7.93 -16.11
C MET A 361 -5.56 7.30 -17.16
N ASP A 362 -5.05 6.32 -17.89
CA ASP A 362 -5.88 5.49 -18.77
C ASP A 362 -6.82 4.61 -17.92
N PRO A 363 -8.15 4.77 -18.02
CA PRO A 363 -9.10 4.01 -17.20
C PRO A 363 -9.01 2.48 -17.38
N GLU A 364 -8.54 2.02 -18.54
CA GLU A 364 -8.36 0.57 -18.79
C GLU A 364 -7.17 0.00 -18.00
N LYS A 365 -6.19 0.84 -17.67
CA LYS A 365 -5.03 0.45 -16.85
C LYS A 365 -5.31 0.60 -15.35
N VAL A 366 -6.40 1.31 -14.96
CA VAL A 366 -6.73 1.53 -13.54
C VAL A 366 -7.55 0.38 -13.00
N ASN A 367 -7.03 -0.26 -11.95
CA ASN A 367 -7.69 -1.33 -11.22
C ASN A 367 -8.34 -2.38 -12.14
N PRO A 368 -7.60 -3.00 -13.08
CA PRO A 368 -8.20 -3.90 -14.08
C PRO A 368 -8.86 -5.14 -13.47
N TYR A 369 -8.46 -5.54 -12.25
CA TYR A 369 -9.08 -6.61 -11.48
C TYR A 369 -10.03 -6.09 -10.39
N GLY A 370 -10.57 -4.87 -10.55
CA GLY A 370 -11.43 -4.20 -9.58
C GLY A 370 -10.63 -3.53 -8.45
N GLY A 371 -11.27 -2.60 -7.76
CA GLY A 371 -10.67 -1.81 -6.68
C GLY A 371 -11.41 -1.95 -5.35
N ALA A 372 -11.18 -1.01 -4.44
CA ALA A 372 -11.61 -1.12 -3.05
C ALA A 372 -13.14 -1.02 -2.84
N MET A 373 -13.89 -0.46 -3.79
CA MET A 373 -15.36 -0.47 -3.72
C MET A 373 -15.93 -1.88 -3.86
N ALA A 374 -15.23 -2.75 -4.60
CA ALA A 374 -15.59 -4.16 -4.74
C ALA A 374 -14.87 -5.04 -3.71
N LEU A 375 -13.54 -4.89 -3.60
CA LEU A 375 -12.69 -5.80 -2.82
C LEU A 375 -12.58 -5.41 -1.35
N GLY A 376 -12.66 -4.10 -1.04
CA GLY A 376 -12.48 -3.59 0.32
C GLY A 376 -11.16 -2.84 0.53
N HIS A 377 -11.07 -2.17 1.69
CA HIS A 377 -9.93 -1.32 2.06
C HIS A 377 -9.48 -1.62 3.50
N PRO A 378 -8.73 -2.70 3.73
CA PRO A 378 -8.12 -3.01 5.03
C PRO A 378 -6.92 -2.08 5.26
N MET A 379 -7.16 -0.86 5.73
CA MET A 379 -6.29 0.33 5.69
C MET A 379 -4.79 0.03 5.79
N GLY A 380 -4.32 -0.53 6.91
CA GLY A 380 -2.89 -0.83 7.14
C GLY A 380 -2.31 -1.89 6.19
N ALA A 381 -3.13 -2.83 5.71
CA ALA A 381 -2.73 -3.87 4.76
C ALA A 381 -2.83 -3.40 3.30
N THR A 382 -3.62 -2.37 3.00
CA THR A 382 -4.00 -2.00 1.62
C THR A 382 -2.79 -1.80 0.71
N GLY A 383 -1.75 -1.12 1.17
CA GLY A 383 -0.57 -0.86 0.34
C GLY A 383 0.15 -2.13 -0.10
N ALA A 384 0.27 -3.12 0.77
CA ALA A 384 0.84 -4.42 0.45
C ALA A 384 -0.11 -5.27 -0.40
N PHE A 385 -1.41 -5.23 -0.10
CA PHE A 385 -2.45 -5.89 -0.89
C PHE A 385 -2.46 -5.41 -2.35
N LEU A 386 -2.47 -4.10 -2.58
CA LEU A 386 -2.41 -3.53 -3.93
C LEU A 386 -1.10 -3.86 -4.64
N THR A 387 0.02 -3.94 -3.90
CA THR A 387 1.30 -4.41 -4.45
C THR A 387 1.18 -5.86 -4.93
N CYS A 388 0.63 -6.77 -4.12
CA CYS A 388 0.39 -8.16 -4.54
C CYS A 388 -0.47 -8.22 -5.81
N LYS A 389 -1.58 -7.49 -5.84
CA LYS A 389 -2.51 -7.48 -6.98
C LYS A 389 -1.86 -6.89 -8.25
N ALA A 390 -1.03 -5.85 -8.11
CA ALA A 390 -0.27 -5.30 -9.22
C ALA A 390 0.72 -6.31 -9.80
N LEU A 391 1.45 -7.03 -8.94
CA LEU A 391 2.39 -8.06 -9.38
C LEU A 391 1.69 -9.26 -10.03
N ASP A 392 0.53 -9.69 -9.50
CA ASP A 392 -0.30 -10.73 -10.14
C ASP A 392 -0.71 -10.31 -11.55
N TYR A 393 -1.18 -9.04 -11.71
CA TYR A 393 -1.55 -8.52 -13.03
C TYR A 393 -0.37 -8.50 -14.02
N LEU A 394 0.80 -8.04 -13.57
CA LEU A 394 1.98 -7.98 -14.42
C LEU A 394 2.40 -9.37 -14.90
N GLN A 395 2.41 -10.36 -14.00
CA GLN A 395 2.78 -11.75 -14.34
C GLN A 395 1.76 -12.38 -15.30
N ASP A 396 0.48 -12.24 -15.00
CA ASP A 396 -0.60 -12.81 -15.78
C ASP A 396 -0.65 -12.26 -17.23
N ASN A 397 -0.41 -10.95 -17.37
CA ASN A 397 -0.49 -10.26 -18.66
C ASN A 397 0.88 -10.08 -19.34
N LYS A 398 1.98 -10.62 -18.79
CA LYS A 398 3.36 -10.47 -19.28
C LYS A 398 3.74 -9.01 -19.48
N LYS A 399 3.42 -8.20 -18.49
CA LYS A 399 3.67 -6.77 -18.40
C LYS A 399 4.78 -6.50 -17.40
N THR A 400 5.31 -5.28 -17.36
CA THR A 400 6.53 -5.00 -16.60
C THR A 400 6.39 -3.91 -15.55
N THR A 401 5.53 -2.90 -15.74
CA THR A 401 5.53 -1.69 -14.90
C THR A 401 4.21 -1.46 -14.21
N ALA A 402 4.26 -1.25 -12.91
CA ALA A 402 3.08 -0.95 -12.08
C ALA A 402 3.25 0.32 -11.27
N LEU A 403 2.17 1.08 -11.15
CA LEU A 403 2.02 2.16 -10.18
C LEU A 403 1.03 1.74 -9.10
N VAL A 404 1.43 1.81 -7.84
CA VAL A 404 0.55 1.63 -6.67
C VAL A 404 0.43 2.97 -5.96
N THR A 405 -0.79 3.48 -5.79
CA THR A 405 -1.01 4.80 -5.19
C THR A 405 -2.30 4.85 -4.36
N MET A 406 -2.30 5.72 -3.35
CA MET A 406 -3.43 5.88 -2.44
C MET A 406 -3.44 7.25 -1.78
N CYS A 407 -4.63 7.71 -1.45
CA CYS A 407 -4.85 8.80 -0.51
C CYS A 407 -4.65 8.30 0.93
N ILE A 408 -4.38 9.23 1.83
CA ILE A 408 -4.04 8.91 3.23
C ILE A 408 -4.74 9.93 4.13
N GLY A 409 -5.40 9.45 5.16
CA GLY A 409 -6.01 10.30 6.18
C GLY A 409 -5.04 11.35 6.74
N GLY A 410 -5.57 12.49 7.16
CA GLY A 410 -4.75 13.62 7.64
C GLY A 410 -4.10 14.46 6.54
N GLY A 411 -4.50 14.28 5.27
CA GLY A 411 -4.04 15.14 4.17
C GLY A 411 -2.71 14.70 3.57
N MET A 412 -2.62 13.45 3.11
CA MET A 412 -1.40 12.92 2.48
C MET A 412 -1.74 12.02 1.28
N GLY A 413 -0.72 11.73 0.47
CA GLY A 413 -0.76 10.70 -0.56
C GLY A 413 0.56 9.94 -0.62
N ALA A 414 0.51 8.69 -1.08
CA ALA A 414 1.68 7.87 -1.39
C ALA A 414 1.58 7.28 -2.78
N ALA A 415 2.74 7.06 -3.40
CA ALA A 415 2.86 6.37 -4.69
C ALA A 415 4.17 5.59 -4.75
N ALA A 416 4.14 4.39 -5.32
CA ALA A 416 5.31 3.58 -5.62
C ALA A 416 5.24 3.05 -7.05
N VAL A 417 6.40 2.98 -7.71
CA VAL A 417 6.56 2.34 -9.01
C VAL A 417 7.29 1.03 -8.81
N PHE A 418 6.73 -0.04 -9.34
CA PHE A 418 7.32 -1.39 -9.32
C PHE A 418 7.66 -1.83 -10.75
N GLU A 419 8.66 -2.69 -10.85
CA GLU A 419 9.08 -3.31 -12.11
C GLU A 419 9.23 -4.82 -11.90
N LEU A 420 8.59 -5.62 -12.78
CA LEU A 420 8.74 -7.07 -12.84
C LEU A 420 10.13 -7.42 -13.43
N LEU A 421 10.78 -8.48 -12.94
CA LEU A 421 12.13 -8.88 -13.33
C LEU A 421 12.14 -10.19 -14.13
#